data_91fe9de064901afa1d15de77da41a408
#
_entry.id   91fe9de064901afa1d15de77da41a408
#
_cell.length_a   1.000
_cell.length_b   1.000
_cell.length_c   1.000
_cell.angle_alpha   90.00
_cell.angle_beta   90.00
_cell.angle_gamma   90.00
#
_symmetry.space_group_name_H-M   'P 1'
#
loop_
_entity.id
_entity.type
_entity.pdbx_description
1 polymer ?
#
loop_
_entity_poly.entity_id
_entity_poly.type
_entity_poly.pdbx_seq_one_letter_code
_entity_poly.pdbx_strand_id
1 'polypeptide(L)'
;MGIDTKVWEYPIEDFKYDKDEAKEELGFQKDWKHVLMVGLFSVGKNQSEIFDVARLLEKYKIKFHFVGNQAMNFEDYWKPLMDFKPKNCVVWGERDDTDTFYKASDLFYFSSTLELNPLSIKEALSYGLPSIFRRLHTFLDTYDNTDLVTYIDDDIHKTKNLLFETLQPEFNEIPGWFSYQKLYDEVIEKLPNNSNVIELGSWMGKSTNYFATKLKETNKNVRFTAIDTFKGSVGYDNLLHRTMLKPFDNDLYTEFSNNSIISNNFDDIQIIKDTSDNAKNLFLNNSQDFIMVDAGHEYDDVKNDINNWFYKVKPGGIIGGDDFGTNLFEGLTKAVDEYFYGQVETKEGWVWYRKRPRIQIIHMMTNPNDIRERISEKSLKQLQRWGFDYKPMVNEVYNGTPPSEFCRRPDDISDTPIYKGEQGIGNITGRHYGCYLAHINALKEIDTDNYDYTLIFEADAFIYSNLIDFVDVVNKACFISERDDVPFISFGDNPSWTRWEVDETFRKTDYNQDWAHAYLIPNRDKQWYMDRIEDCEWDVADLWYNHVFYHHKRLRYTTNYPFSKQAEGLSLLDNTNKSWK
;
A
#
# COMPACT_ATOMS: atom_id res chain seq x y z
N MET A 1 -40.96 -66.24 -23.17
CA MET A 1 -41.39 -65.63 -21.89
C MET A 1 -41.26 -64.12 -22.06
N GLY A 2 -42.34 -63.44 -22.26
CA GLY A 2 -42.32 -61.96 -22.31
C GLY A 2 -42.14 -61.41 -20.90
N ILE A 3 -41.09 -60.66 -20.66
CA ILE A 3 -40.92 -59.92 -19.44
C ILE A 3 -41.74 -58.65 -19.62
N ASP A 4 -42.82 -58.53 -18.82
CA ASP A 4 -43.63 -57.32 -18.74
C ASP A 4 -42.80 -56.24 -18.03
N THR A 5 -42.20 -55.33 -18.79
CA THR A 5 -41.46 -54.21 -18.25
C THR A 5 -42.43 -53.06 -17.93
N LYS A 6 -42.65 -52.77 -16.65
CA LYS A 6 -43.31 -51.53 -16.24
C LYS A 6 -42.27 -50.40 -16.28
N VAL A 7 -42.48 -49.49 -17.16
CA VAL A 7 -41.73 -48.22 -17.20
C VAL A 7 -42.37 -47.30 -16.12
N TRP A 8 -41.60 -46.95 -15.10
CA TRP A 8 -42.01 -45.94 -14.14
C TRP A 8 -41.40 -44.61 -14.64
N GLU A 9 -42.24 -43.70 -15.08
CA GLU A 9 -41.86 -42.32 -15.29
C GLU A 9 -41.97 -41.59 -13.95
N TYR A 10 -40.87 -41.04 -13.49
CA TYR A 10 -40.88 -40.02 -12.45
C TYR A 10 -41.33 -38.73 -13.10
N PRO A 11 -42.49 -38.15 -12.72
CA PRO A 11 -42.85 -36.84 -13.24
C PRO A 11 -41.85 -35.83 -12.70
N ILE A 12 -41.22 -35.09 -13.60
CA ILE A 12 -40.51 -33.87 -13.26
C ILE A 12 -41.62 -32.82 -13.09
N GLU A 13 -42.21 -32.79 -11.90
CA GLU A 13 -43.09 -31.68 -11.52
C GLU A 13 -42.21 -30.49 -11.16
N ASP A 14 -42.55 -29.31 -11.66
CA ASP A 14 -41.99 -28.03 -11.19
C ASP A 14 -42.45 -27.85 -9.72
N PHE A 15 -41.75 -28.46 -8.81
CA PHE A 15 -41.99 -28.28 -7.37
C PHE A 15 -41.56 -26.87 -6.99
N LYS A 16 -42.53 -25.98 -6.83
CA LYS A 16 -42.29 -24.71 -6.15
C LYS A 16 -42.13 -25.01 -4.68
N TYR A 17 -40.93 -25.01 -4.20
CA TYR A 17 -40.57 -25.11 -2.80
C TYR A 17 -39.79 -23.88 -2.36
N ASP A 18 -39.88 -23.53 -1.09
CA ASP A 18 -39.06 -22.50 -0.50
C ASP A 18 -37.78 -23.16 0.02
N LYS A 19 -36.66 -22.82 -0.64
CA LYS A 19 -35.33 -23.35 -0.30
C LYS A 19 -34.88 -22.90 1.08
N ASP A 20 -35.22 -21.65 1.46
CA ASP A 20 -34.82 -21.09 2.75
C ASP A 20 -35.60 -21.73 3.90
N GLU A 21 -36.84 -22.11 3.65
CA GLU A 21 -37.65 -22.90 4.61
C GLU A 21 -37.04 -24.30 4.81
N ALA A 22 -36.64 -24.97 3.73
CA ALA A 22 -35.99 -26.27 3.82
C ALA A 22 -34.63 -26.19 4.53
N LYS A 23 -33.84 -25.13 4.28
CA LYS A 23 -32.60 -24.89 5.02
C LYS A 23 -32.84 -24.68 6.52
N GLU A 24 -33.87 -23.94 6.88
CA GLU A 24 -34.23 -23.67 8.28
C GLU A 24 -34.64 -24.95 9.00
N GLU A 25 -35.45 -25.81 8.35
CA GLU A 25 -35.88 -27.11 8.88
C GLU A 25 -34.70 -28.03 9.22
N LEU A 26 -33.64 -28.04 8.38
CA LEU A 26 -32.43 -28.83 8.60
C LEU A 26 -31.38 -28.11 9.45
N GLY A 27 -31.59 -26.86 9.82
CA GLY A 27 -30.62 -26.04 10.53
C GLY A 27 -29.41 -25.64 9.66
N PHE A 28 -29.60 -25.57 8.35
CA PHE A 28 -28.56 -25.15 7.43
C PHE A 28 -28.35 -23.64 7.48
N GLN A 29 -27.09 -23.22 7.36
CA GLN A 29 -26.75 -21.79 7.30
C GLN A 29 -27.18 -21.21 5.95
N LYS A 30 -28.05 -20.21 5.94
CA LYS A 30 -28.66 -19.65 4.71
C LYS A 30 -27.64 -19.04 3.75
N ASP A 31 -26.56 -18.47 4.29
CA ASP A 31 -25.47 -17.86 3.55
C ASP A 31 -24.38 -18.85 3.08
N TRP A 32 -24.53 -20.11 3.42
CA TRP A 32 -23.63 -21.18 2.99
C TRP A 32 -24.17 -21.92 1.76
N LYS A 33 -23.25 -22.49 0.96
CA LYS A 33 -23.57 -23.44 -0.12
C LYS A 33 -23.58 -24.85 0.44
N HIS A 34 -24.57 -25.62 0.06
CA HIS A 34 -24.80 -26.97 0.55
C HIS A 34 -24.68 -27.97 -0.58
N VAL A 35 -23.72 -28.89 -0.47
CA VAL A 35 -23.49 -29.99 -1.41
C VAL A 35 -24.02 -31.27 -0.80
N LEU A 36 -24.89 -31.97 -1.51
CA LEU A 36 -25.55 -33.19 -1.03
C LEU A 36 -24.99 -34.45 -1.74
N MET A 37 -24.77 -35.49 -0.98
CA MET A 37 -24.57 -36.85 -1.44
C MET A 37 -25.55 -37.77 -0.74
N VAL A 38 -26.34 -38.52 -1.49
CA VAL A 38 -27.29 -39.53 -0.96
C VAL A 38 -26.86 -40.91 -1.40
N GLY A 39 -26.60 -41.80 -0.45
CA GLY A 39 -26.25 -43.16 -0.71
C GLY A 39 -25.58 -43.90 0.43
N LEU A 40 -25.64 -45.22 0.40
CA LEU A 40 -24.95 -46.10 1.32
C LEU A 40 -23.43 -45.85 1.30
N PHE A 41 -22.79 -45.80 2.48
CA PHE A 41 -21.32 -45.73 2.56
C PHE A 41 -20.69 -47.03 2.14
N SER A 42 -20.08 -47.04 0.96
CA SER A 42 -19.40 -48.22 0.38
C SER A 42 -18.29 -47.81 -0.59
N VAL A 43 -17.36 -48.72 -0.85
CA VAL A 43 -16.27 -48.51 -1.83
C VAL A 43 -16.81 -48.06 -3.19
N GLY A 44 -17.92 -48.67 -3.65
CA GLY A 44 -18.51 -48.33 -4.96
C GLY A 44 -19.12 -46.94 -5.03
N LYS A 45 -19.59 -46.38 -3.90
CA LYS A 45 -20.13 -45.03 -3.82
C LYS A 45 -19.04 -43.97 -3.65
N ASN A 46 -17.84 -44.34 -3.23
CA ASN A 46 -16.61 -43.52 -3.22
C ASN A 46 -16.73 -42.18 -2.50
N GLN A 47 -17.36 -42.15 -1.33
CA GLN A 47 -17.45 -40.92 -0.51
C GLN A 47 -16.09 -40.34 -0.09
N SER A 48 -15.02 -41.18 -0.08
CA SER A 48 -13.64 -40.76 0.18
C SER A 48 -13.20 -39.64 -0.76
N GLU A 49 -13.55 -39.68 -2.03
CA GLU A 49 -13.25 -38.65 -3.01
C GLU A 49 -13.93 -37.30 -2.63
N ILE A 50 -15.20 -37.38 -2.22
CA ILE A 50 -15.91 -36.16 -1.79
C ILE A 50 -15.26 -35.56 -0.52
N PHE A 51 -14.77 -36.40 0.40
CA PHE A 51 -14.01 -35.93 1.57
C PHE A 51 -12.70 -35.25 1.17
N ASP A 52 -11.99 -35.76 0.17
CA ASP A 52 -10.76 -35.17 -0.32
C ASP A 52 -11.05 -33.79 -0.98
N VAL A 53 -12.07 -33.71 -1.81
CA VAL A 53 -12.54 -32.43 -2.38
C VAL A 53 -13.00 -31.47 -1.30
N ALA A 54 -13.79 -31.95 -0.32
CA ALA A 54 -14.27 -31.14 0.80
C ALA A 54 -13.13 -30.57 1.64
N ARG A 55 -12.05 -31.33 1.83
CA ARG A 55 -10.85 -30.89 2.55
C ARG A 55 -10.17 -29.70 1.85
N LEU A 56 -10.10 -29.71 0.52
CA LEU A 56 -9.60 -28.60 -0.28
C LEU A 56 -10.49 -27.35 -0.18
N LEU A 57 -11.73 -27.51 0.29
CA LEU A 57 -12.76 -26.48 0.35
C LEU A 57 -13.13 -26.04 1.78
N GLU A 58 -12.43 -26.53 2.82
CA GLU A 58 -12.77 -26.22 4.23
C GLU A 58 -12.79 -24.73 4.55
N LYS A 59 -12.05 -23.93 3.81
CA LYS A 59 -11.95 -22.47 4.00
C LYS A 59 -13.13 -21.66 3.44
N TYR A 60 -14.01 -22.33 2.71
CA TYR A 60 -15.15 -21.65 2.07
C TYR A 60 -16.46 -21.92 2.80
N LYS A 61 -17.45 -21.07 2.57
CA LYS A 61 -18.82 -21.28 3.05
C LYS A 61 -19.51 -22.40 2.26
N ILE A 62 -18.92 -23.59 2.30
CA ILE A 62 -19.48 -24.81 1.70
C ILE A 62 -19.57 -25.89 2.77
N LYS A 63 -20.73 -26.51 2.85
CA LYS A 63 -20.96 -27.72 3.66
C LYS A 63 -21.31 -28.90 2.75
N PHE A 64 -20.73 -30.04 3.06
CA PHE A 64 -21.03 -31.30 2.39
C PHE A 64 -21.87 -32.16 3.32
N HIS A 65 -23.02 -32.59 2.84
CA HIS A 65 -23.99 -33.40 3.57
C HIS A 65 -24.06 -34.78 2.98
N PHE A 66 -23.85 -35.78 3.83
CA PHE A 66 -23.91 -37.21 3.45
C PHE A 66 -25.11 -37.82 4.14
N VAL A 67 -26.09 -38.26 3.34
CA VAL A 67 -27.29 -38.94 3.80
C VAL A 67 -27.28 -40.37 3.31
N GLY A 68 -27.33 -41.34 4.20
CA GLY A 68 -27.35 -42.75 3.91
C GLY A 68 -26.74 -43.61 5.00
N ASN A 69 -26.99 -44.88 4.89
CA ASN A 69 -26.64 -45.88 5.91
C ASN A 69 -25.12 -46.18 5.94
N GLN A 70 -24.58 -46.27 7.16
CA GLN A 70 -23.26 -46.79 7.47
C GLN A 70 -23.36 -48.27 7.88
N ALA A 71 -23.66 -49.11 6.92
CA ALA A 71 -23.92 -50.53 7.20
C ALA A 71 -22.67 -51.27 7.71
N MET A 72 -22.87 -52.18 8.65
CA MET A 72 -21.80 -52.96 9.32
C MET A 72 -20.91 -53.72 8.36
N ASN A 73 -21.48 -54.23 7.28
CA ASN A 73 -20.72 -54.99 6.25
C ASN A 73 -19.75 -54.12 5.43
N PHE A 74 -19.74 -52.80 5.60
CA PHE A 74 -18.81 -51.85 5.00
C PHE A 74 -18.01 -51.07 6.05
N GLU A 75 -17.93 -51.54 7.29
CA GLU A 75 -17.27 -50.85 8.41
C GLU A 75 -15.79 -50.59 8.10
N ASP A 76 -15.10 -51.50 7.46
CA ASP A 76 -13.70 -51.36 7.06
C ASP A 76 -13.48 -50.20 6.07
N TYR A 77 -14.51 -49.79 5.33
CA TYR A 77 -14.46 -48.63 4.44
C TYR A 77 -14.82 -47.31 5.16
N TRP A 78 -15.96 -47.23 5.80
CA TRP A 78 -16.46 -45.96 6.31
C TRP A 78 -15.83 -45.53 7.65
N LYS A 79 -15.43 -46.46 8.51
CA LYS A 79 -14.90 -46.17 9.84
C LYS A 79 -13.61 -45.37 9.78
N PRO A 80 -12.59 -45.72 8.99
CA PRO A 80 -11.39 -44.90 8.81
C PRO A 80 -11.71 -43.51 8.23
N LEU A 81 -12.72 -43.39 7.38
CA LEU A 81 -13.12 -42.08 6.82
C LEU A 81 -13.68 -41.16 7.90
N MET A 82 -14.38 -41.69 8.92
CA MET A 82 -14.92 -40.89 10.01
C MET A 82 -13.83 -40.27 10.90
N ASP A 83 -12.71 -41.02 11.10
CA ASP A 83 -11.58 -40.54 11.91
C ASP A 83 -10.88 -39.34 11.29
N PHE A 84 -10.95 -39.19 9.96
CA PHE A 84 -10.33 -38.09 9.20
C PHE A 84 -11.34 -37.23 8.47
N LYS A 85 -12.60 -37.21 8.90
CA LYS A 85 -13.69 -36.45 8.29
C LYS A 85 -13.40 -34.94 8.31
N PRO A 86 -13.48 -34.24 7.16
CA PRO A 86 -13.31 -32.80 7.08
C PRO A 86 -14.34 -32.04 7.94
N LYS A 87 -13.95 -30.87 8.47
CA LYS A 87 -14.81 -30.05 9.35
C LYS A 87 -16.07 -29.54 8.66
N ASN A 88 -15.99 -29.35 7.35
CA ASN A 88 -17.10 -28.92 6.51
C ASN A 88 -18.00 -30.07 6.02
N CYS A 89 -17.77 -31.31 6.49
CA CYS A 89 -18.60 -32.48 6.19
C CYS A 89 -19.50 -32.87 7.37
N VAL A 90 -20.75 -33.13 7.09
CA VAL A 90 -21.75 -33.63 8.03
C VAL A 90 -22.31 -34.96 7.53
N VAL A 91 -22.23 -36.01 8.35
CA VAL A 91 -22.82 -37.33 8.07
C VAL A 91 -24.08 -37.49 8.90
N TRP A 92 -25.21 -37.61 8.23
CA TRP A 92 -26.56 -37.64 8.85
C TRP A 92 -27.03 -39.04 9.16
N GLY A 93 -26.39 -40.06 8.59
CA GLY A 93 -26.91 -41.43 8.65
C GLY A 93 -28.12 -41.66 7.75
N GLU A 94 -28.91 -42.66 8.05
CA GLU A 94 -30.13 -42.98 7.32
C GLU A 94 -31.25 -42.02 7.73
N ARG A 95 -31.93 -41.43 6.73
CA ARG A 95 -32.98 -40.42 6.92
C ARG A 95 -34.19 -40.75 6.05
N ASP A 96 -35.38 -40.50 6.58
CA ASP A 96 -36.66 -40.68 5.86
C ASP A 96 -37.10 -39.40 5.13
N ASP A 97 -36.55 -38.23 5.54
CA ASP A 97 -36.86 -36.89 5.01
C ASP A 97 -35.83 -36.44 3.95
N THR A 98 -35.38 -37.35 3.10
CA THR A 98 -34.38 -37.06 2.07
C THR A 98 -34.81 -35.96 1.09
N ASP A 99 -36.09 -35.77 0.88
CA ASP A 99 -36.68 -34.73 0.05
C ASP A 99 -36.34 -33.31 0.57
N THR A 100 -36.34 -33.11 1.90
CA THR A 100 -35.93 -31.84 2.51
C THR A 100 -34.46 -31.53 2.23
N PHE A 101 -33.58 -32.55 2.21
CA PHE A 101 -32.15 -32.37 1.85
C PHE A 101 -31.98 -31.97 0.39
N TYR A 102 -32.72 -32.56 -0.56
CA TYR A 102 -32.66 -32.14 -1.95
C TYR A 102 -33.11 -30.70 -2.15
N LYS A 103 -34.18 -30.28 -1.47
CA LYS A 103 -34.71 -28.92 -1.51
C LYS A 103 -33.75 -27.90 -0.90
N ALA A 104 -33.06 -28.24 0.19
CA ALA A 104 -32.16 -27.37 0.92
C ALA A 104 -30.78 -27.20 0.26
N SER A 105 -30.42 -28.10 -0.64
CA SER A 105 -29.08 -28.17 -1.23
C SER A 105 -28.92 -27.27 -2.45
N ASP A 106 -27.68 -26.92 -2.76
CA ASP A 106 -27.31 -26.08 -3.91
C ASP A 106 -26.73 -26.92 -5.05
N LEU A 107 -26.20 -28.10 -4.73
CA LEU A 107 -25.59 -29.02 -5.69
C LEU A 107 -25.66 -30.46 -5.17
N PHE A 108 -25.87 -31.40 -6.08
CA PHE A 108 -25.76 -32.82 -5.81
C PHE A 108 -24.45 -33.36 -6.36
N TYR A 109 -23.62 -33.98 -5.49
CA TYR A 109 -22.34 -34.55 -5.89
C TYR A 109 -22.34 -36.07 -5.67
N PHE A 110 -22.20 -36.85 -6.75
CA PHE A 110 -22.30 -38.27 -6.72
C PHE A 110 -21.04 -38.94 -7.31
N SER A 111 -20.10 -39.32 -6.44
CA SER A 111 -18.77 -39.82 -6.79
C SER A 111 -18.72 -41.32 -7.13
N SER A 112 -19.86 -41.98 -7.22
CA SER A 112 -19.92 -43.41 -7.43
C SER A 112 -19.13 -43.90 -8.67
N THR A 113 -18.39 -44.98 -8.49
CA THR A 113 -17.58 -45.60 -9.54
C THR A 113 -18.28 -46.78 -10.23
N LEU A 114 -19.39 -47.26 -9.66
CA LEU A 114 -20.17 -48.37 -10.21
C LEU A 114 -21.66 -48.18 -9.92
N GLU A 115 -22.44 -47.97 -10.97
CA GLU A 115 -23.89 -47.80 -10.89
C GLU A 115 -24.59 -48.41 -12.10
N LEU A 116 -25.82 -48.86 -11.88
CA LEU A 116 -26.71 -49.28 -12.97
C LEU A 116 -27.81 -48.24 -13.24
N ASN A 117 -28.54 -47.84 -12.20
CA ASN A 117 -29.66 -46.93 -12.30
C ASN A 117 -29.93 -46.24 -10.95
N PRO A 118 -29.09 -45.29 -10.51
CA PRO A 118 -29.18 -44.72 -9.18
C PRO A 118 -30.42 -43.83 -9.06
N LEU A 119 -31.31 -44.12 -8.11
CA LEU A 119 -32.50 -43.32 -7.83
C LEU A 119 -32.15 -41.94 -7.34
N SER A 120 -31.10 -41.82 -6.52
CA SER A 120 -30.66 -40.53 -5.93
C SER A 120 -30.29 -39.46 -6.98
N ILE A 121 -29.76 -39.85 -8.15
CA ILE A 121 -29.52 -38.89 -9.26
C ILE A 121 -30.87 -38.44 -9.83
N LYS A 122 -31.82 -39.35 -10.04
CA LYS A 122 -33.14 -39.00 -10.57
C LYS A 122 -33.91 -38.10 -9.62
N GLU A 123 -33.82 -38.40 -8.33
CA GLU A 123 -34.41 -37.58 -7.26
C GLU A 123 -33.79 -36.19 -7.30
N ALA A 124 -32.46 -36.04 -7.29
CA ALA A 124 -31.79 -34.74 -7.37
C ALA A 124 -32.25 -33.92 -8.61
N LEU A 125 -32.30 -34.55 -9.76
CA LEU A 125 -32.75 -33.89 -11.00
C LEU A 125 -34.23 -33.51 -10.98
N SER A 126 -35.10 -34.32 -10.31
CA SER A 126 -36.53 -33.96 -10.15
C SER A 126 -36.74 -32.71 -9.30
N TYR A 127 -35.81 -32.38 -8.40
CA TYR A 127 -35.79 -31.13 -7.65
C TYR A 127 -35.08 -29.98 -8.39
N GLY A 128 -34.69 -30.19 -9.65
CA GLY A 128 -33.95 -29.19 -10.41
C GLY A 128 -32.55 -28.91 -9.88
N LEU A 129 -32.00 -29.84 -9.08
CA LEU A 129 -30.73 -29.64 -8.41
C LEU A 129 -29.56 -29.88 -9.39
N PRO A 130 -28.68 -28.90 -9.65
CA PRO A 130 -27.47 -29.12 -10.43
C PRO A 130 -26.70 -30.31 -9.86
N SER A 131 -26.24 -31.20 -10.74
CA SER A 131 -25.68 -32.50 -10.33
C SER A 131 -24.34 -32.75 -11.03
N ILE A 132 -23.35 -33.11 -10.25
CA ILE A 132 -22.04 -33.55 -10.76
C ILE A 132 -21.80 -35.02 -10.42
N PHE A 133 -21.41 -35.79 -11.38
CA PHE A 133 -21.10 -37.18 -11.18
C PHE A 133 -20.19 -37.75 -12.26
N ARG A 134 -19.60 -38.94 -11.97
CA ARG A 134 -18.72 -39.60 -12.91
C ARG A 134 -19.43 -39.99 -14.19
N ARG A 135 -18.74 -39.87 -15.31
CA ARG A 135 -19.21 -40.36 -16.59
C ARG A 135 -19.08 -41.90 -16.64
N LEU A 136 -20.06 -42.59 -16.10
CA LEU A 136 -20.11 -44.06 -16.17
C LEU A 136 -20.75 -44.50 -17.48
N HIS A 137 -20.36 -45.71 -17.97
CA HIS A 137 -20.89 -46.28 -19.21
C HIS A 137 -22.42 -46.45 -19.19
N THR A 138 -22.97 -46.67 -17.99
CA THR A 138 -24.41 -46.81 -17.76
C THR A 138 -25.18 -45.50 -17.82
N PHE A 139 -24.49 -44.35 -17.79
CA PHE A 139 -25.09 -42.99 -17.83
C PHE A 139 -25.06 -42.35 -19.20
N LEU A 140 -24.29 -42.93 -20.14
CA LEU A 140 -24.25 -42.44 -21.52
C LEU A 140 -25.66 -42.48 -22.10
N ASP A 141 -26.04 -41.42 -22.80
CA ASP A 141 -27.35 -41.21 -23.41
C ASP A 141 -28.52 -41.02 -22.45
N THR A 142 -28.35 -41.24 -21.15
CA THR A 142 -29.47 -41.11 -20.17
C THR A 142 -29.61 -39.66 -19.66
N TYR A 143 -28.48 -38.96 -19.44
CA TYR A 143 -28.45 -37.62 -18.82
C TYR A 143 -27.81 -36.56 -19.71
N ASP A 144 -27.44 -36.87 -20.96
CA ASP A 144 -26.74 -35.97 -21.88
C ASP A 144 -27.63 -34.82 -22.42
N ASN A 145 -28.95 -34.88 -22.18
CA ASN A 145 -29.93 -33.91 -22.70
C ASN A 145 -30.40 -32.89 -21.64
N THR A 146 -29.66 -32.68 -20.55
CA THR A 146 -30.03 -31.71 -19.50
C THR A 146 -28.85 -30.83 -19.09
N ASP A 147 -29.08 -29.54 -18.98
CA ASP A 147 -28.10 -28.56 -18.50
C ASP A 147 -27.81 -28.68 -17.01
N LEU A 148 -28.56 -29.51 -16.29
CA LEU A 148 -28.37 -29.75 -14.87
C LEU A 148 -27.23 -30.73 -14.56
N VAL A 149 -26.68 -31.42 -15.55
CA VAL A 149 -25.67 -32.46 -15.34
C VAL A 149 -24.32 -32.03 -15.88
N THR A 150 -23.31 -32.15 -15.03
CA THR A 150 -21.90 -32.01 -15.42
C THR A 150 -21.13 -33.26 -15.03
N TYR A 151 -20.39 -33.81 -15.98
CA TYR A 151 -19.56 -35.00 -15.74
C TYR A 151 -18.19 -34.63 -15.21
N ILE A 152 -17.70 -35.43 -14.22
CA ILE A 152 -16.36 -35.33 -13.65
C ILE A 152 -15.51 -36.54 -14.03
N ASP A 153 -14.20 -36.34 -13.99
CA ASP A 153 -13.18 -37.40 -14.09
C ASP A 153 -12.57 -37.72 -12.71
N ASP A 154 -11.43 -38.39 -12.68
CA ASP A 154 -10.76 -38.81 -11.44
C ASP A 154 -9.89 -37.71 -10.82
N ASP A 155 -9.88 -36.49 -11.41
CA ASP A 155 -9.07 -35.38 -10.97
C ASP A 155 -9.84 -34.52 -9.94
N ILE A 156 -9.49 -34.68 -8.66
CA ILE A 156 -10.12 -33.93 -7.54
C ILE A 156 -9.90 -32.43 -7.64
N HIS A 157 -8.83 -31.97 -8.27
CA HIS A 157 -8.58 -30.52 -8.45
C HIS A 157 -9.49 -29.94 -9.53
N LYS A 158 -9.72 -30.66 -10.61
CA LYS A 158 -10.72 -30.24 -11.61
C LYS A 158 -12.12 -30.25 -11.02
N THR A 159 -12.46 -31.27 -10.23
CA THR A 159 -13.76 -31.34 -9.55
C THR A 159 -13.91 -30.18 -8.55
N LYS A 160 -12.88 -29.85 -7.79
CA LYS A 160 -12.85 -28.65 -6.94
C LYS A 160 -13.14 -27.39 -7.74
N ASN A 161 -12.45 -27.16 -8.86
CA ASN A 161 -12.64 -25.97 -9.69
C ASN A 161 -14.06 -25.90 -10.26
N LEU A 162 -14.59 -27.02 -10.72
CA LEU A 162 -15.98 -27.13 -11.19
C LEU A 162 -16.99 -26.77 -10.09
N LEU A 163 -16.77 -27.22 -8.86
CA LEU A 163 -17.61 -26.85 -7.73
C LEU A 163 -17.61 -25.34 -7.49
N PHE A 164 -16.46 -24.70 -7.67
CA PHE A 164 -16.34 -23.26 -7.58
C PHE A 164 -17.14 -22.53 -8.66
N GLU A 165 -16.96 -22.91 -9.91
CA GLU A 165 -17.67 -22.32 -11.04
C GLU A 165 -19.19 -22.47 -10.88
N THR A 166 -19.65 -23.61 -10.37
CA THR A 166 -21.08 -23.90 -10.21
C THR A 166 -21.71 -23.20 -9.00
N LEU A 167 -21.01 -23.20 -7.85
CA LEU A 167 -21.58 -22.73 -6.59
C LEU A 167 -21.28 -21.27 -6.30
N GLN A 168 -20.21 -20.71 -6.88
CA GLN A 168 -19.74 -19.35 -6.60
C GLN A 168 -19.80 -18.99 -5.09
N PRO A 169 -19.12 -19.78 -4.23
CA PRO A 169 -19.28 -19.63 -2.79
C PRO A 169 -18.59 -18.36 -2.31
N GLU A 170 -19.23 -17.66 -1.40
CA GLU A 170 -18.58 -16.60 -0.65
C GLU A 170 -17.46 -17.17 0.24
N PHE A 171 -16.42 -16.37 0.47
CA PHE A 171 -15.40 -16.74 1.42
C PHE A 171 -15.95 -16.76 2.84
N ASN A 172 -15.63 -17.82 3.56
CA ASN A 172 -15.68 -17.77 5.00
C ASN A 172 -14.40 -17.08 5.52
N GLU A 173 -13.26 -17.46 4.98
CA GLU A 173 -11.95 -16.82 5.23
C GLU A 173 -10.95 -17.17 4.13
N ILE A 174 -10.37 -16.16 3.47
CA ILE A 174 -9.12 -16.37 2.76
C ILE A 174 -8.04 -16.53 3.83
N PRO A 175 -7.24 -17.62 3.82
CA PRO A 175 -6.17 -17.79 4.78
C PRO A 175 -5.14 -16.67 4.67
N GLY A 176 -4.67 -16.17 5.81
CA GLY A 176 -3.69 -15.10 5.88
C GLY A 176 -4.04 -14.07 6.94
N TRP A 177 -3.11 -13.16 7.14
CA TRP A 177 -3.22 -12.08 8.10
C TRP A 177 -3.76 -10.83 7.40
N PHE A 178 -4.49 -10.01 8.11
CA PHE A 178 -5.03 -8.76 7.60
C PHE A 178 -5.46 -7.89 8.79
N SER A 179 -4.58 -7.04 9.25
CA SER A 179 -4.79 -6.17 10.42
C SER A 179 -5.15 -4.74 10.04
N TYR A 180 -4.89 -4.32 8.79
CA TYR A 180 -4.98 -2.94 8.31
C TYR A 180 -6.29 -2.57 7.60
N GLN A 181 -7.37 -3.25 7.93
CA GLN A 181 -8.70 -3.00 7.35
C GLN A 181 -9.14 -1.54 7.48
N LYS A 182 -8.96 -0.94 8.67
CA LYS A 182 -9.34 0.46 8.90
C LYS A 182 -8.52 1.45 8.07
N LEU A 183 -7.23 1.16 7.84
CA LEU A 183 -6.43 2.00 6.94
C LEU A 183 -6.97 1.94 5.52
N TYR A 184 -7.33 0.74 5.05
CA TYR A 184 -7.92 0.55 3.72
C TYR A 184 -9.24 1.30 3.57
N ASP A 185 -10.14 1.19 4.54
CA ASP A 185 -11.43 1.89 4.53
C ASP A 185 -11.25 3.42 4.42
N GLU A 186 -10.37 3.99 5.24
CA GLU A 186 -10.09 5.43 5.21
C GLU A 186 -9.40 5.88 3.92
N VAL A 187 -8.47 5.08 3.40
CA VAL A 187 -7.81 5.36 2.13
C VAL A 187 -8.85 5.35 1.00
N ILE A 188 -9.67 4.32 0.91
CA ILE A 188 -10.72 4.18 -0.10
C ILE A 188 -11.68 5.36 -0.07
N GLU A 189 -12.09 5.80 1.12
CA GLU A 189 -12.97 6.97 1.28
C GLU A 189 -12.34 8.24 0.68
N LYS A 190 -11.04 8.47 0.94
CA LYS A 190 -10.30 9.68 0.56
C LYS A 190 -9.73 9.67 -0.85
N LEU A 191 -9.58 8.48 -1.49
CA LEU A 191 -9.02 8.38 -2.84
C LEU A 191 -9.81 9.22 -3.84
N PRO A 192 -9.16 10.06 -4.65
CA PRO A 192 -9.77 10.71 -5.80
C PRO A 192 -10.21 9.69 -6.86
N ASN A 193 -11.09 10.12 -7.75
CA ASN A 193 -11.35 9.33 -8.95
C ASN A 193 -10.10 9.28 -9.86
N ASN A 194 -9.89 8.19 -10.58
CA ASN A 194 -8.70 7.90 -11.40
C ASN A 194 -7.39 7.78 -10.60
N SER A 195 -7.47 7.29 -9.38
CA SER A 195 -6.31 7.00 -8.54
C SER A 195 -5.61 5.71 -8.93
N ASN A 196 -4.34 5.60 -8.53
CA ASN A 196 -3.55 4.39 -8.66
C ASN A 196 -3.13 3.91 -7.26
N VAL A 197 -3.28 2.63 -7.01
CA VAL A 197 -2.98 1.98 -5.74
C VAL A 197 -2.14 0.74 -5.97
N ILE A 198 -1.18 0.51 -5.08
CA ILE A 198 -0.31 -0.68 -5.11
C ILE A 198 -0.35 -1.37 -3.74
N GLU A 199 -0.40 -2.68 -3.75
CA GLU A 199 -0.12 -3.56 -2.62
C GLU A 199 1.13 -4.37 -2.93
N LEU A 200 2.13 -4.29 -2.06
CA LEU A 200 3.35 -5.10 -2.09
C LEU A 200 3.21 -6.23 -1.07
N GLY A 201 3.20 -7.47 -1.54
CA GLY A 201 2.87 -8.63 -0.72
C GLY A 201 1.35 -8.83 -0.64
N SER A 202 0.87 -9.84 -1.31
CA SER A 202 -0.58 -10.11 -1.39
C SER A 202 -0.94 -11.50 -0.87
N TRP A 203 0.05 -12.38 -0.70
CA TRP A 203 -0.14 -13.74 -0.21
C TRP A 203 -1.27 -14.47 -0.95
N MET A 204 -2.27 -14.99 -0.25
CA MET A 204 -3.47 -15.64 -0.84
C MET A 204 -4.57 -14.63 -1.22
N GLY A 205 -4.32 -13.32 -1.08
CA GLY A 205 -5.21 -12.25 -1.53
C GLY A 205 -6.29 -11.84 -0.53
N LYS A 206 -6.12 -12.05 0.78
CA LYS A 206 -7.13 -11.67 1.78
C LYS A 206 -7.36 -10.15 1.81
N SER A 207 -6.31 -9.37 2.01
CA SER A 207 -6.32 -7.91 1.99
C SER A 207 -6.65 -7.36 0.60
N THR A 208 -6.05 -7.95 -0.44
CA THR A 208 -6.25 -7.57 -1.84
C THR A 208 -7.73 -7.65 -2.24
N ASN A 209 -8.39 -8.78 -1.94
CA ASN A 209 -9.79 -8.96 -2.29
C ASN A 209 -10.72 -8.11 -1.43
N TYR A 210 -10.37 -7.85 -0.17
CA TYR A 210 -11.10 -6.89 0.65
C TYR A 210 -11.08 -5.50 0.01
N PHE A 211 -9.87 -5.01 -0.34
CA PHE A 211 -9.71 -3.69 -0.95
C PHE A 211 -10.46 -3.58 -2.28
N ALA A 212 -10.32 -4.57 -3.18
CA ALA A 212 -11.01 -4.58 -4.46
C ALA A 212 -12.55 -4.59 -4.31
N THR A 213 -13.08 -5.39 -3.38
CA THR A 213 -14.52 -5.44 -3.09
C THR A 213 -15.03 -4.09 -2.59
N LYS A 214 -14.29 -3.46 -1.66
CA LYS A 214 -14.65 -2.15 -1.13
C LYS A 214 -14.57 -1.04 -2.18
N LEU A 215 -13.62 -1.09 -3.09
CA LEU A 215 -13.55 -0.15 -4.22
C LEU A 215 -14.80 -0.21 -5.09
N LYS A 216 -15.32 -1.39 -5.39
CA LYS A 216 -16.54 -1.56 -6.19
C LYS A 216 -17.76 -0.87 -5.57
N GLU A 217 -17.82 -0.82 -4.24
CA GLU A 217 -18.90 -0.14 -3.52
C GLU A 217 -18.88 1.39 -3.73
N THR A 218 -17.74 1.97 -4.14
CA THR A 218 -17.55 3.44 -4.22
C THR A 218 -17.84 4.06 -5.59
N ASN A 219 -18.00 3.30 -6.64
CA ASN A 219 -18.08 3.77 -8.04
C ASN A 219 -16.89 4.63 -8.50
N LYS A 220 -15.74 4.56 -7.81
CA LYS A 220 -14.50 5.26 -8.20
C LYS A 220 -13.75 4.44 -9.23
N ASN A 221 -13.22 5.10 -10.26
CA ASN A 221 -12.27 4.48 -11.17
C ASN A 221 -10.88 4.48 -10.52
N VAL A 222 -10.45 3.36 -9.97
CA VAL A 222 -9.14 3.19 -9.32
C VAL A 222 -8.42 2.01 -9.96
N ARG A 223 -7.18 2.23 -10.38
CA ARG A 223 -6.31 1.14 -10.82
C ARG A 223 -5.63 0.53 -9.59
N PHE A 224 -5.97 -0.70 -9.28
CA PHE A 224 -5.38 -1.44 -8.17
C PHE A 224 -4.43 -2.51 -8.67
N THR A 225 -3.19 -2.49 -8.19
CA THR A 225 -2.14 -3.44 -8.59
C THR A 225 -1.64 -4.21 -7.38
N ALA A 226 -1.67 -5.52 -7.46
CA ALA A 226 -1.10 -6.46 -6.50
C ALA A 226 0.25 -6.97 -7.02
N ILE A 227 1.31 -6.84 -6.24
CA ILE A 227 2.67 -7.25 -6.59
C ILE A 227 3.14 -8.27 -5.57
N ASP A 228 3.41 -9.48 -6.02
CA ASP A 228 3.90 -10.57 -5.17
C ASP A 228 4.76 -11.53 -6.00
N THR A 229 5.75 -12.14 -5.41
CA THR A 229 6.52 -13.23 -6.03
C THR A 229 5.71 -14.51 -6.15
N PHE A 230 4.69 -14.67 -5.30
CA PHE A 230 3.90 -15.87 -5.08
C PHE A 230 4.76 -17.11 -4.75
N LYS A 231 5.87 -16.86 -4.02
CA LYS A 231 6.78 -17.92 -3.54
C LYS A 231 6.76 -18.07 -2.02
N GLY A 232 6.00 -17.19 -1.34
CA GLY A 232 6.05 -17.01 0.10
C GLY A 232 7.29 -16.23 0.53
N SER A 233 7.34 -15.83 1.81
CA SER A 233 8.49 -15.12 2.37
C SER A 233 9.68 -16.05 2.65
N VAL A 234 10.87 -15.46 2.69
CA VAL A 234 12.12 -16.12 3.06
C VAL A 234 12.39 -15.83 4.54
N GLY A 235 12.94 -16.75 5.30
CA GLY A 235 13.27 -16.52 6.70
C GLY A 235 12.35 -17.21 7.70
N TYR A 236 12.06 -16.55 8.83
CA TYR A 236 11.29 -17.12 9.95
C TYR A 236 9.88 -17.59 9.56
N ASP A 237 9.22 -16.83 8.70
CA ASP A 237 7.86 -17.11 8.23
C ASP A 237 7.78 -18.31 7.27
N ASN A 238 8.91 -18.70 6.70
CA ASN A 238 8.93 -19.73 5.65
C ASN A 238 8.31 -21.06 6.11
N LEU A 239 8.52 -21.48 7.36
CA LEU A 239 7.95 -22.74 7.87
C LEU A 239 6.43 -22.65 7.99
N LEU A 240 5.92 -21.54 8.52
CA LEU A 240 4.49 -21.29 8.67
C LEU A 240 3.82 -21.20 7.30
N HIS A 241 4.39 -20.42 6.39
CA HIS A 241 3.93 -20.27 5.01
C HIS A 241 3.91 -21.62 4.28
N ARG A 242 4.97 -22.42 4.36
CA ARG A 242 5.01 -23.77 3.74
C ARG A 242 3.96 -24.70 4.34
N THR A 243 3.73 -24.63 5.64
CA THR A 243 2.71 -25.43 6.30
C THR A 243 1.31 -25.03 5.83
N MET A 244 1.06 -23.73 5.66
CA MET A 244 -0.21 -23.23 5.14
C MET A 244 -0.41 -23.54 3.66
N LEU A 245 0.65 -23.56 2.85
CA LEU A 245 0.60 -23.85 1.42
C LEU A 245 0.50 -25.35 1.10
N LYS A 246 0.93 -26.22 2.01
CA LYS A 246 0.94 -27.67 1.80
C LYS A 246 -0.41 -28.24 1.31
N PRO A 247 -1.58 -27.80 1.82
CA PRO A 247 -2.87 -28.25 1.30
C PRO A 247 -3.17 -27.84 -0.15
N PHE A 248 -2.38 -26.94 -0.73
CA PHE A 248 -2.58 -26.32 -2.05
C PHE A 248 -1.43 -26.64 -3.01
N ASP A 249 -0.74 -27.75 -2.82
CA ASP A 249 0.43 -28.18 -3.62
C ASP A 249 1.53 -27.10 -3.73
N ASN A 250 1.59 -26.18 -2.76
CA ASN A 250 2.50 -25.04 -2.70
C ASN A 250 2.39 -24.05 -3.88
N ASP A 251 1.28 -24.02 -4.61
CA ASP A 251 1.03 -23.05 -5.68
C ASP A 251 0.22 -21.84 -5.17
N LEU A 252 0.93 -20.89 -4.59
CA LEU A 252 0.36 -19.68 -4.02
C LEU A 252 -0.33 -18.81 -5.09
N TYR A 253 0.22 -18.74 -6.31
CA TYR A 253 -0.38 -17.96 -7.38
C TYR A 253 -1.75 -18.49 -7.81
N THR A 254 -1.87 -19.80 -7.95
CA THR A 254 -3.16 -20.42 -8.26
C THR A 254 -4.16 -20.18 -7.14
N GLU A 255 -3.74 -20.25 -5.87
CA GLU A 255 -4.63 -19.96 -4.75
C GLU A 255 -5.07 -18.51 -4.70
N PHE A 256 -4.15 -17.55 -4.91
CA PHE A 256 -4.48 -16.13 -5.02
C PHE A 256 -5.49 -15.88 -6.17
N SER A 257 -5.22 -16.48 -7.34
CA SER A 257 -6.08 -16.31 -8.52
C SER A 257 -7.48 -16.88 -8.28
N ASN A 258 -7.59 -18.09 -7.74
CA ASN A 258 -8.85 -18.72 -7.38
C ASN A 258 -9.63 -17.86 -6.36
N ASN A 259 -8.95 -17.34 -5.35
CA ASN A 259 -9.54 -16.48 -4.35
C ASN A 259 -10.09 -15.20 -4.98
N SER A 260 -9.37 -14.60 -5.92
CA SER A 260 -9.80 -13.39 -6.61
C SER A 260 -10.96 -13.64 -7.60
N ILE A 261 -10.96 -14.78 -8.29
CA ILE A 261 -12.08 -15.19 -9.16
C ILE A 261 -13.35 -15.36 -8.32
N ILE A 262 -13.27 -16.05 -7.20
CA ILE A 262 -14.43 -16.33 -6.34
C ILE A 262 -14.96 -15.06 -5.69
N SER A 263 -14.07 -14.15 -5.29
CA SER A 263 -14.46 -12.82 -4.81
C SER A 263 -15.00 -11.92 -5.93
N ASN A 264 -15.04 -12.40 -7.17
CA ASN A 264 -15.42 -11.62 -8.35
C ASN A 264 -14.57 -10.35 -8.52
N ASN A 265 -13.28 -10.42 -8.20
CA ASN A 265 -12.33 -9.30 -8.23
C ASN A 265 -11.16 -9.51 -9.21
N PHE A 266 -11.03 -10.67 -9.82
CA PHE A 266 -9.86 -11.03 -10.62
C PHE A 266 -9.58 -10.04 -11.76
N ASP A 267 -10.63 -9.60 -12.44
CA ASP A 267 -10.51 -8.65 -13.56
C ASP A 267 -10.29 -7.20 -13.11
N ASP A 268 -10.50 -6.89 -11.83
CA ASP A 268 -10.33 -5.56 -11.26
C ASP A 268 -8.95 -5.35 -10.64
N ILE A 269 -8.16 -6.42 -10.51
CA ILE A 269 -6.82 -6.41 -9.91
C ILE A 269 -5.78 -6.63 -11.00
N GLN A 270 -4.88 -5.66 -11.18
CA GLN A 270 -3.69 -5.88 -11.99
C GLN A 270 -2.68 -6.70 -11.19
N ILE A 271 -2.40 -7.94 -11.62
CA ILE A 271 -1.48 -8.83 -10.90
C ILE A 271 -0.10 -8.76 -11.56
N ILE A 272 0.93 -8.50 -10.76
CA ILE A 272 2.35 -8.55 -11.17
C ILE A 272 3.07 -9.61 -10.36
N LYS A 273 3.46 -10.70 -11.03
CA LYS A 273 4.20 -11.81 -10.42
C LYS A 273 5.70 -11.54 -10.50
N ASP A 274 6.21 -10.71 -9.61
CA ASP A 274 7.63 -10.35 -9.55
C ASP A 274 8.00 -9.87 -8.14
N THR A 275 9.29 -9.60 -7.91
CA THR A 275 9.75 -8.93 -6.70
C THR A 275 9.36 -7.45 -6.73
N SER A 276 9.19 -6.84 -5.57
CA SER A 276 8.98 -5.40 -5.43
C SER A 276 10.11 -4.59 -6.08
N ASP A 277 11.36 -5.07 -5.94
CA ASP A 277 12.56 -4.44 -6.50
C ASP A 277 12.59 -4.43 -8.04
N ASN A 278 12.13 -5.48 -8.71
CA ASN A 278 12.01 -5.50 -10.16
C ASN A 278 10.81 -4.67 -10.64
N ALA A 279 9.67 -4.85 -9.99
CA ALA A 279 8.40 -4.23 -10.38
C ALA A 279 8.43 -2.69 -10.29
N LYS A 280 9.23 -2.10 -9.39
CA LYS A 280 9.37 -0.63 -9.29
C LYS A 280 9.68 0.08 -10.62
N ASN A 281 10.36 -0.63 -11.54
CA ASN A 281 10.74 -0.07 -12.83
C ASN A 281 9.57 0.08 -13.82
N LEU A 282 8.44 -0.55 -13.52
CA LEU A 282 7.22 -0.46 -14.31
C LEU A 282 6.39 0.80 -13.97
N PHE A 283 6.73 1.49 -12.90
CA PHE A 283 5.98 2.63 -12.39
C PHE A 283 6.81 3.91 -12.42
N LEU A 284 6.16 4.98 -12.84
CA LEU A 284 6.76 6.31 -12.79
C LEU A 284 6.81 6.83 -11.36
N ASN A 285 7.75 7.74 -11.08
CA ASN A 285 7.72 8.48 -9.83
C ASN A 285 6.46 9.37 -9.78
N ASN A 286 5.95 9.65 -8.58
CA ASN A 286 4.75 10.47 -8.34
C ASN A 286 3.49 9.96 -9.08
N SER A 287 3.32 8.66 -9.20
CA SER A 287 2.21 8.08 -9.96
C SER A 287 1.18 7.36 -9.10
N GLN A 288 1.50 7.04 -7.86
CA GLN A 288 0.64 6.28 -6.96
C GLN A 288 0.01 7.17 -5.89
N ASP A 289 -1.26 6.99 -5.64
CA ASP A 289 -1.99 7.72 -4.59
C ASP A 289 -1.83 7.01 -3.23
N PHE A 290 -1.75 5.67 -3.25
CA PHE A 290 -1.50 4.86 -2.08
C PHE A 290 -0.61 3.66 -2.41
N ILE A 291 0.31 3.34 -1.50
CA ILE A 291 1.11 2.11 -1.53
C ILE A 291 1.05 1.44 -0.16
N MET A 292 0.65 0.16 -0.14
CA MET A 292 0.74 -0.71 1.03
C MET A 292 1.98 -1.59 0.92
N VAL A 293 2.81 -1.65 1.98
CA VAL A 293 4.02 -2.47 2.07
C VAL A 293 3.77 -3.57 3.10
N ASP A 294 3.52 -4.77 2.62
CA ASP A 294 3.27 -5.97 3.43
C ASP A 294 3.92 -7.20 2.79
N ALA A 295 5.21 -7.08 2.43
CA ALA A 295 5.96 -8.12 1.72
C ALA A 295 6.93 -8.85 2.65
N GLY A 296 8.23 -8.57 2.60
CA GLY A 296 9.22 -9.12 3.52
C GLY A 296 9.30 -8.32 4.82
N HIS A 297 9.60 -8.98 5.95
CA HIS A 297 9.62 -8.36 7.28
C HIS A 297 11.03 -8.19 7.84
N GLU A 298 12.06 -8.62 7.10
CA GLU A 298 13.45 -8.39 7.49
C GLU A 298 13.84 -6.91 7.27
N TYR A 299 14.78 -6.41 8.09
CA TYR A 299 15.21 -5.01 8.03
C TYR A 299 15.58 -4.53 6.64
N ASP A 300 16.38 -5.32 5.91
CA ASP A 300 16.85 -4.94 4.57
C ASP A 300 15.71 -4.97 3.53
N ASP A 301 14.75 -5.88 3.65
CA ASP A 301 13.60 -5.98 2.76
C ASP A 301 12.74 -4.73 2.88
N VAL A 302 12.35 -4.38 4.11
CA VAL A 302 11.51 -3.20 4.39
C VAL A 302 12.21 -1.90 4.02
N LYS A 303 13.50 -1.78 4.35
CA LYS A 303 14.31 -0.62 3.99
C LYS A 303 14.39 -0.44 2.47
N ASN A 304 14.58 -1.53 1.72
CA ASN A 304 14.61 -1.50 0.26
C ASN A 304 13.25 -1.13 -0.32
N ASP A 305 12.15 -1.70 0.22
CA ASP A 305 10.80 -1.37 -0.25
C ASP A 305 10.47 0.10 -0.03
N ILE A 306 10.73 0.66 1.16
CA ILE A 306 10.50 2.08 1.42
C ILE A 306 11.36 2.95 0.50
N ASN A 307 12.67 2.68 0.37
CA ASN A 307 13.57 3.43 -0.50
C ASN A 307 13.15 3.43 -1.97
N ASN A 308 12.65 2.31 -2.45
CA ASN A 308 12.26 2.14 -3.85
C ASN A 308 10.87 2.72 -4.15
N TRP A 309 9.94 2.64 -3.20
CA TRP A 309 8.53 2.90 -3.45
C TRP A 309 8.03 4.24 -2.90
N PHE A 310 8.70 4.84 -1.91
CA PHE A 310 8.30 6.14 -1.38
C PHE A 310 8.21 7.23 -2.47
N TYR A 311 9.14 7.22 -3.44
CA TYR A 311 9.11 8.17 -4.56
C TYR A 311 8.06 7.87 -5.62
N LYS A 312 7.48 6.69 -5.61
CA LYS A 312 6.35 6.34 -6.49
C LYS A 312 5.05 6.96 -5.99
N VAL A 313 4.93 7.22 -4.68
CA VAL A 313 3.79 7.91 -4.08
C VAL A 313 3.76 9.36 -4.56
N LYS A 314 2.60 9.87 -4.92
CA LYS A 314 2.39 11.30 -5.24
C LYS A 314 2.62 12.18 -4.01
N PRO A 315 3.04 13.46 -4.17
CA PRO A 315 2.95 14.41 -3.07
C PRO A 315 1.52 14.46 -2.52
N GLY A 316 1.40 14.33 -1.20
CA GLY A 316 0.10 14.22 -0.53
C GLY A 316 -0.54 12.83 -0.53
N GLY A 317 -0.01 11.86 -1.31
CA GLY A 317 -0.39 10.46 -1.24
C GLY A 317 0.20 9.76 0.00
N ILE A 318 -0.14 8.50 0.20
CA ILE A 318 0.17 7.75 1.41
C ILE A 318 0.99 6.50 1.08
N ILE A 319 2.02 6.22 1.87
CA ILE A 319 2.64 4.91 2.01
C ILE A 319 2.32 4.37 3.40
N GLY A 320 2.03 3.09 3.51
CA GLY A 320 1.78 2.42 4.78
C GLY A 320 2.25 0.99 4.77
N GLY A 321 2.20 0.34 5.93
CA GLY A 321 2.57 -1.06 6.08
C GLY A 321 2.01 -1.67 7.37
N ASP A 322 2.16 -2.98 7.52
CA ASP A 322 1.74 -3.73 8.70
C ASP A 322 2.92 -4.07 9.61
N ASP A 323 2.65 -4.74 10.73
CA ASP A 323 3.61 -5.32 11.68
C ASP A 323 4.56 -4.35 12.41
N PHE A 324 4.31 -3.06 12.37
CA PHE A 324 5.11 -2.04 13.06
C PHE A 324 4.94 -2.11 14.57
N GLY A 325 6.06 -2.10 15.31
CA GLY A 325 6.05 -2.14 16.78
C GLY A 325 5.82 -3.53 17.37
N THR A 326 5.79 -4.60 16.56
CA THR A 326 5.70 -5.96 17.04
C THR A 326 7.06 -6.46 17.50
N ASN A 327 7.08 -7.24 18.59
CA ASN A 327 8.32 -7.92 19.03
C ASN A 327 8.78 -9.03 18.07
N LEU A 328 7.94 -9.40 17.10
CA LEU A 328 8.26 -10.43 16.12
C LEU A 328 9.14 -9.89 14.99
N PHE A 329 8.99 -8.61 14.63
CA PHE A 329 9.64 -7.98 13.49
C PHE A 329 10.34 -6.68 13.88
N GLU A 330 11.29 -6.77 14.84
CA GLU A 330 12.08 -5.61 15.30
C GLU A 330 12.84 -4.93 14.15
N GLY A 331 13.29 -5.71 13.15
CA GLY A 331 13.98 -5.20 11.97
C GLY A 331 13.09 -4.30 11.12
N LEU A 332 11.82 -4.66 10.93
CA LEU A 332 10.81 -3.85 10.24
C LEU A 332 10.62 -2.50 10.95
N THR A 333 10.33 -2.54 12.24
CA THR A 333 10.13 -1.33 13.06
C THR A 333 11.32 -0.40 12.95
N LYS A 334 12.55 -0.95 13.07
CA LYS A 334 13.78 -0.18 12.93
C LYS A 334 13.92 0.47 11.55
N ALA A 335 13.64 -0.26 10.47
CA ALA A 335 13.75 0.27 9.11
C ALA A 335 12.78 1.44 8.86
N VAL A 336 11.55 1.32 9.35
CA VAL A 336 10.52 2.37 9.26
C VAL A 336 10.92 3.59 10.07
N ASP A 337 11.33 3.41 11.34
CA ASP A 337 11.74 4.51 12.22
C ASP A 337 12.98 5.24 11.70
N GLU A 338 13.97 4.53 11.20
CA GLU A 338 15.17 5.15 10.61
C GLU A 338 14.83 6.00 9.39
N TYR A 339 13.98 5.49 8.48
CA TYR A 339 13.64 6.22 7.26
C TYR A 339 12.81 7.48 7.53
N PHE A 340 11.80 7.37 8.40
CA PHE A 340 10.87 8.46 8.68
C PHE A 340 11.21 9.25 9.96
N TYR A 341 12.35 8.98 10.59
CA TYR A 341 12.74 9.63 11.86
C TYR A 341 11.71 9.46 12.98
N GLY A 342 11.02 8.32 13.01
CA GLY A 342 9.92 8.06 13.94
C GLY A 342 8.64 8.86 13.62
N GLN A 343 8.59 9.57 12.49
CA GLN A 343 7.45 10.40 12.12
C GLN A 343 6.46 9.63 11.25
N VAL A 344 5.91 8.55 11.82
CA VAL A 344 4.82 7.78 11.22
C VAL A 344 3.58 7.85 12.10
N GLU A 345 2.41 7.80 11.47
CA GLU A 345 1.15 7.60 12.17
C GLU A 345 0.89 6.10 12.30
N THR A 346 0.25 5.68 13.41
CA THR A 346 -0.09 4.29 13.64
C THR A 346 -1.59 4.09 13.81
N LYS A 347 -2.07 2.92 13.38
CA LYS A 347 -3.46 2.48 13.57
C LYS A 347 -3.50 1.06 14.12
N GLU A 348 -4.45 0.79 15.02
CA GLU A 348 -4.73 -0.55 15.56
C GLU A 348 -3.53 -1.32 16.10
N GLY A 349 -2.50 -0.60 16.53
CA GLY A 349 -1.33 -1.12 17.23
C GLY A 349 -0.17 -1.55 16.31
N TRP A 350 -0.44 -2.07 15.11
CA TRP A 350 0.61 -2.65 14.26
C TRP A 350 0.74 -2.02 12.87
N VAL A 351 -0.19 -1.17 12.48
CA VAL A 351 -0.24 -0.52 11.17
C VAL A 351 0.41 0.84 11.24
N TRP A 352 1.38 1.09 10.36
CA TRP A 352 2.00 2.39 10.19
C TRP A 352 1.62 2.99 8.84
N TYR A 353 1.59 4.32 8.77
CA TYR A 353 1.46 5.03 7.51
C TYR A 353 2.07 6.41 7.58
N ARG A 354 2.50 6.91 6.43
CA ARG A 354 3.05 8.24 6.27
C ARG A 354 2.54 8.90 5.00
N LYS A 355 2.08 10.13 5.12
CA LYS A 355 1.77 10.99 3.99
C LYS A 355 3.06 11.56 3.41
N ARG A 356 3.22 11.50 2.08
CA ARG A 356 4.35 12.14 1.43
C ARG A 356 4.18 13.65 1.43
N PRO A 357 5.18 14.44 1.89
CA PRO A 357 5.08 15.89 1.93
C PRO A 357 4.85 16.52 0.55
N ARG A 358 4.04 17.55 0.50
CA ARG A 358 3.86 18.42 -0.67
C ARG A 358 4.84 19.59 -0.54
N ILE A 359 5.75 19.74 -1.50
CA ILE A 359 6.85 20.69 -1.42
C ILE A 359 6.79 21.63 -2.62
N GLN A 360 6.70 22.94 -2.37
CA GLN A 360 6.93 23.96 -3.37
C GLN A 360 8.39 24.42 -3.37
N ILE A 361 8.88 24.82 -4.53
CA ILE A 361 10.18 25.47 -4.69
C ILE A 361 9.93 26.93 -5.08
N ILE A 362 10.46 27.85 -4.30
CA ILE A 362 10.53 29.27 -4.67
C ILE A 362 11.96 29.57 -5.08
N HIS A 363 12.17 29.88 -6.36
CA HIS A 363 13.45 30.28 -6.92
C HIS A 363 13.45 31.80 -7.08
N MET A 364 14.22 32.49 -6.24
CA MET A 364 14.34 33.95 -6.25
C MET A 364 15.23 34.40 -7.40
N MET A 365 14.63 34.85 -8.50
CA MET A 365 15.33 35.34 -9.68
C MET A 365 15.38 36.87 -9.72
N THR A 366 16.38 37.43 -10.37
CA THR A 366 16.49 38.86 -10.63
C THR A 366 16.55 39.19 -12.12
N ASN A 367 17.24 38.34 -12.90
CA ASN A 367 17.38 38.46 -14.34
C ASN A 367 17.30 37.12 -15.03
N PRO A 368 16.12 36.69 -15.53
CA PRO A 368 15.95 35.40 -16.20
C PRO A 368 16.86 35.18 -17.43
N ASN A 369 17.52 36.21 -17.94
CA ASN A 369 18.48 36.12 -19.03
C ASN A 369 19.93 35.90 -18.56
N ASP A 370 20.23 36.04 -17.26
CA ASP A 370 21.54 35.76 -16.70
C ASP A 370 21.84 34.25 -16.81
N ILE A 371 23.06 33.94 -17.26
CA ILE A 371 23.46 32.52 -17.49
C ILE A 371 23.45 31.70 -16.19
N ARG A 372 23.72 32.29 -15.05
CA ARG A 372 23.75 31.67 -13.73
C ARG A 372 22.35 31.27 -13.29
N GLU A 373 21.42 32.22 -13.39
CA GLU A 373 20.01 32.00 -13.06
C GLU A 373 19.39 30.94 -13.96
N ARG A 374 19.78 30.90 -15.25
CA ARG A 374 19.34 29.86 -16.19
C ARG A 374 19.89 28.47 -15.85
N ILE A 375 21.14 28.39 -15.37
CA ILE A 375 21.72 27.13 -14.90
C ILE A 375 20.98 26.65 -13.66
N SER A 376 20.76 27.54 -12.70
CA SER A 376 19.98 27.28 -11.49
C SER A 376 18.58 26.79 -11.85
N GLU A 377 17.84 27.55 -12.66
CA GLU A 377 16.49 27.21 -13.10
C GLU A 377 16.43 25.81 -13.76
N LYS A 378 17.37 25.50 -14.65
CA LYS A 378 17.44 24.20 -15.30
C LYS A 378 17.68 23.07 -14.30
N SER A 379 18.51 23.28 -13.30
CA SER A 379 18.78 22.33 -12.23
C SER A 379 17.53 22.11 -11.39
N LEU A 380 16.87 23.16 -10.94
CA LEU A 380 15.70 23.09 -10.06
C LEU A 380 14.45 22.51 -10.75
N LYS A 381 14.24 22.83 -12.03
CA LYS A 381 13.13 22.25 -12.82
C LYS A 381 13.17 20.73 -12.93
N GLN A 382 14.34 20.11 -12.77
CA GLN A 382 14.43 18.65 -12.75
C GLN A 382 13.71 18.03 -11.55
N LEU A 383 13.56 18.77 -10.44
CA LEU A 383 12.85 18.34 -9.24
C LEU A 383 11.34 18.13 -9.47
N GLN A 384 10.76 18.75 -10.51
CA GLN A 384 9.35 18.52 -10.86
C GLN A 384 9.05 17.05 -11.16
N ARG A 385 10.05 16.30 -11.70
CA ARG A 385 9.92 14.85 -11.94
C ARG A 385 9.81 14.03 -10.64
N TRP A 386 10.17 14.66 -9.52
CA TRP A 386 10.13 14.08 -8.18
C TRP A 386 8.97 14.63 -7.35
N GLY A 387 8.05 15.38 -7.98
CA GLY A 387 6.85 15.90 -7.35
C GLY A 387 7.01 17.21 -6.59
N PHE A 388 8.13 17.92 -6.79
CA PHE A 388 8.28 19.27 -6.28
C PHE A 388 7.64 20.25 -7.25
N ASP A 389 6.90 21.21 -6.72
CA ASP A 389 6.29 22.23 -7.57
C ASP A 389 7.20 23.47 -7.67
N TYR A 390 7.69 23.74 -8.88
CA TYR A 390 8.66 24.79 -9.14
C TYR A 390 7.96 26.11 -9.49
N LYS A 391 8.24 27.16 -8.69
CA LYS A 391 7.73 28.51 -8.87
C LYS A 391 8.90 29.50 -8.99
N PRO A 392 9.18 30.08 -10.17
CA PRO A 392 10.12 31.18 -10.28
C PRO A 392 9.47 32.47 -9.71
N MET A 393 10.23 33.21 -8.93
CA MET A 393 9.84 34.51 -8.38
C MET A 393 10.85 35.57 -8.85
N VAL A 394 10.47 36.42 -9.78
CA VAL A 394 11.33 37.47 -10.30
C VAL A 394 11.23 38.69 -9.40
N ASN A 395 12.32 39.03 -8.76
CA ASN A 395 12.45 40.24 -7.92
C ASN A 395 13.05 41.41 -8.69
N GLU A 396 12.61 42.63 -8.39
CA GLU A 396 13.27 43.84 -8.91
C GLU A 396 14.63 44.01 -8.26
N VAL A 397 15.63 44.37 -9.08
CA VAL A 397 16.97 44.71 -8.58
C VAL A 397 16.91 46.04 -7.84
N TYR A 398 17.14 46.01 -6.55
CA TYR A 398 17.21 47.23 -5.78
C TYR A 398 18.55 47.95 -5.95
N ASN A 399 18.53 49.09 -6.62
CA ASN A 399 19.71 49.93 -6.90
C ASN A 399 19.72 51.22 -6.07
N GLY A 400 18.78 51.38 -5.13
CA GLY A 400 18.68 52.53 -4.28
C GLY A 400 19.66 52.54 -3.10
N THR A 401 19.62 53.62 -2.32
CA THR A 401 20.26 53.64 -1.01
C THR A 401 19.38 52.92 -0.01
N PRO A 402 19.91 51.96 0.76
CA PRO A 402 19.12 51.27 1.79
C PRO A 402 18.53 52.30 2.78
N PRO A 403 17.35 52.01 3.38
CA PRO A 403 16.84 52.83 4.48
C PRO A 403 17.87 52.97 5.59
N SER A 404 17.90 54.15 6.23
CA SER A 404 18.88 54.43 7.29
C SER A 404 18.76 53.48 8.48
N GLU A 405 17.55 52.99 8.72
CA GLU A 405 17.23 52.01 9.76
C GLU A 405 17.88 50.65 9.46
N PHE A 406 17.90 50.25 8.20
CA PHE A 406 18.53 49.01 7.75
C PHE A 406 20.05 48.96 7.97
N CYS A 407 20.68 50.14 8.02
CA CYS A 407 22.12 50.28 8.22
C CYS A 407 22.51 50.50 9.70
N ARG A 408 21.55 50.54 10.61
CA ARG A 408 21.80 50.73 12.04
C ARG A 408 21.75 49.41 12.79
N ARG A 409 22.82 49.13 13.53
CA ARG A 409 22.81 48.05 14.53
C ARG A 409 22.08 48.51 15.77
N PRO A 410 21.10 47.79 16.30
CA PRO A 410 20.60 48.02 17.63
C PRO A 410 21.72 47.87 18.67
N ASP A 411 21.74 48.75 19.66
CA ASP A 411 22.76 48.71 20.73
C ASP A 411 22.73 47.44 21.59
N ASP A 412 21.60 46.73 21.58
CA ASP A 412 21.36 45.52 22.37
C ASP A 412 21.94 44.22 21.77
N ILE A 413 22.40 44.22 20.50
CA ILE A 413 23.01 43.05 19.88
C ILE A 413 24.52 43.01 19.96
N SER A 414 25.17 44.05 20.49
CA SER A 414 26.63 44.10 20.70
C SER A 414 27.16 42.90 21.54
N ASP A 415 26.31 42.29 22.35
CA ASP A 415 26.63 41.16 23.23
C ASP A 415 26.36 39.80 22.62
N THR A 416 25.79 39.70 21.42
CA THR A 416 25.57 38.38 20.77
C THR A 416 26.90 37.80 20.28
N PRO A 417 27.09 36.46 20.35
CA PRO A 417 28.30 35.80 19.87
C PRO A 417 28.66 36.11 18.42
N ILE A 418 27.66 36.40 17.60
CA ILE A 418 27.76 36.72 16.16
C ILE A 418 28.63 37.95 15.90
N TYR A 419 28.56 38.94 16.79
CA TYR A 419 29.23 40.24 16.60
C TYR A 419 30.52 40.43 17.43
N LYS A 420 30.85 39.49 18.32
CA LYS A 420 32.05 39.61 19.18
C LYS A 420 33.40 39.47 18.45
N GLY A 421 33.43 39.24 17.15
CA GLY A 421 34.68 39.03 16.41
C GLY A 421 34.81 39.80 15.09
N GLU A 422 33.78 40.41 14.57
CA GLU A 422 33.83 41.07 13.28
C GLU A 422 34.03 42.57 13.38
N GLN A 423 35.12 43.05 12.82
CA GLN A 423 35.33 44.46 12.45
C GLN A 423 34.27 44.77 11.39
N GLY A 424 33.33 45.63 11.77
CA GLY A 424 32.30 46.23 11.01
C GLY A 424 31.94 45.67 9.66
N ILE A 425 30.71 45.21 9.48
CA ILE A 425 30.18 44.92 8.15
C ILE A 425 30.43 46.14 7.29
N GLY A 426 31.39 46.02 6.36
CA GLY A 426 31.72 47.12 5.46
C GLY A 426 30.48 47.48 4.64
N ASN A 427 30.26 48.76 4.43
CA ASN A 427 29.23 49.43 3.64
C ASN A 427 28.12 48.51 3.11
N ILE A 428 27.05 48.35 3.88
CA ILE A 428 25.81 47.70 3.41
C ILE A 428 25.32 48.45 2.16
N THR A 429 25.23 47.74 1.06
CA THR A 429 24.83 48.32 -0.23
C THR A 429 23.36 48.09 -0.50
N GLY A 430 22.80 48.83 -1.46
CA GLY A 430 21.44 48.56 -1.94
C GLY A 430 21.19 47.14 -2.41
N ARG A 431 22.25 46.44 -2.85
CA ARG A 431 22.16 45.02 -3.25
C ARG A 431 21.91 44.07 -2.06
N HIS A 432 22.54 44.32 -0.92
CA HIS A 432 22.28 43.56 0.31
C HIS A 432 20.83 43.76 0.77
N TYR A 433 20.33 44.99 0.70
CA TYR A 433 18.94 45.25 0.99
C TYR A 433 17.98 44.60 0.00
N GLY A 434 18.34 44.58 -1.29
CA GLY A 434 17.58 43.85 -2.33
C GLY A 434 17.51 42.36 -2.08
N CYS A 435 18.61 41.72 -1.64
CA CYS A 435 18.65 40.33 -1.25
C CYS A 435 17.72 40.05 -0.05
N TYR A 436 17.80 40.85 0.99
CA TYR A 436 16.88 40.78 2.14
C TYR A 436 15.41 40.88 1.71
N LEU A 437 15.06 41.87 0.87
CA LEU A 437 13.70 41.98 0.34
C LEU A 437 13.24 40.78 -0.46
N ALA A 438 14.14 40.17 -1.23
CA ALA A 438 13.82 38.93 -1.99
C ALA A 438 13.45 37.79 -1.05
N HIS A 439 14.20 37.57 0.03
CA HIS A 439 13.87 36.56 1.04
C HIS A 439 12.54 36.84 1.74
N ILE A 440 12.27 38.12 2.12
CA ILE A 440 10.98 38.49 2.70
C ILE A 440 9.82 38.28 1.72
N ASN A 441 10.01 38.59 0.45
CA ASN A 441 9.02 38.30 -0.58
C ASN A 441 8.80 36.79 -0.76
N ALA A 442 9.86 35.98 -0.71
CA ALA A 442 9.75 34.54 -0.77
C ALA A 442 8.92 33.99 0.40
N LEU A 443 9.15 34.48 1.63
CA LEU A 443 8.35 34.12 2.80
C LEU A 443 6.87 34.47 2.63
N LYS A 444 6.56 35.64 2.05
CA LYS A 444 5.17 36.05 1.76
C LYS A 444 4.48 35.10 0.77
N GLU A 445 5.23 34.59 -0.21
CA GLU A 445 4.75 33.71 -1.28
C GLU A 445 4.57 32.25 -0.85
N ILE A 446 4.91 31.88 0.39
CA ILE A 446 4.66 30.53 0.92
C ILE A 446 3.15 30.25 0.88
N ASP A 447 2.76 29.17 0.21
CA ASP A 447 1.38 28.71 0.11
C ASP A 447 1.11 27.61 1.14
N THR A 448 0.45 27.97 2.23
CA THR A 448 0.13 27.08 3.35
C THR A 448 -1.02 26.10 3.06
N ASP A 449 -1.85 26.39 2.07
CA ASP A 449 -3.05 25.60 1.78
C ASP A 449 -2.71 24.38 0.91
N ASN A 450 -1.80 24.57 -0.04
CA ASN A 450 -1.47 23.55 -1.02
C ASN A 450 -0.19 22.78 -0.71
N TYR A 451 0.72 23.32 0.11
CA TYR A 451 2.02 22.71 0.39
C TYR A 451 2.30 22.63 1.89
N ASP A 452 3.06 21.60 2.25
CA ASP A 452 3.45 21.33 3.64
C ASP A 452 4.81 22.01 3.96
N TYR A 453 5.67 22.15 2.92
CA TYR A 453 7.00 22.76 3.01
C TYR A 453 7.31 23.63 1.80
N THR A 454 8.21 24.60 2.03
CA THR A 454 8.77 25.45 0.98
C THR A 454 10.29 25.36 0.98
N LEU A 455 10.84 25.03 -0.17
CA LEU A 455 12.26 25.00 -0.46
C LEU A 455 12.62 26.29 -1.21
N ILE A 456 13.42 27.15 -0.62
CA ILE A 456 13.77 28.47 -1.16
C ILE A 456 15.20 28.42 -1.69
N PHE A 457 15.40 28.88 -2.93
CA PHE A 457 16.70 29.01 -3.58
C PHE A 457 16.98 30.45 -4.00
N GLU A 458 18.21 30.90 -3.76
CA GLU A 458 18.74 32.14 -4.38
C GLU A 458 18.94 31.97 -5.88
N ALA A 459 19.06 33.09 -6.58
CA ALA A 459 19.08 33.18 -8.04
C ALA A 459 20.15 32.32 -8.73
N ASP A 460 21.32 32.18 -8.12
CA ASP A 460 22.46 31.45 -8.63
C ASP A 460 22.76 30.13 -7.88
N ALA A 461 21.88 29.74 -6.97
CA ALA A 461 22.02 28.47 -6.27
C ALA A 461 21.56 27.28 -7.13
N PHE A 462 22.34 26.23 -7.18
CA PHE A 462 22.01 25.02 -7.96
C PHE A 462 22.33 23.75 -7.18
N ILE A 463 21.70 22.62 -7.59
CA ILE A 463 21.94 21.30 -6.99
C ILE A 463 23.28 20.78 -7.50
N TYR A 464 24.21 20.59 -6.58
CA TYR A 464 25.55 20.11 -6.85
C TYR A 464 25.67 18.58 -6.76
N SER A 465 24.90 17.97 -5.87
CA SER A 465 24.88 16.51 -5.65
C SER A 465 24.11 15.75 -6.73
N ASN A 466 24.14 14.42 -6.63
CA ASN A 466 23.20 13.60 -7.37
C ASN A 466 21.76 14.01 -7.01
N LEU A 467 20.90 14.12 -8.01
CA LEU A 467 19.53 14.57 -7.84
C LEU A 467 18.70 13.66 -6.92
N ILE A 468 18.97 12.34 -6.96
CA ILE A 468 18.28 11.37 -6.09
C ILE A 468 18.66 11.61 -4.64
N ASP A 469 19.95 11.78 -4.35
CA ASP A 469 20.46 12.02 -3.01
C ASP A 469 19.91 13.35 -2.45
N PHE A 470 19.80 14.38 -3.29
CA PHE A 470 19.21 15.65 -2.90
C PHE A 470 17.72 15.49 -2.52
N VAL A 471 16.95 14.78 -3.34
CA VAL A 471 15.52 14.51 -3.08
C VAL A 471 15.34 13.72 -1.80
N ASP A 472 16.18 12.71 -1.55
CA ASP A 472 16.15 11.92 -0.32
C ASP A 472 16.41 12.79 0.90
N VAL A 473 17.45 13.61 0.85
CA VAL A 473 17.79 14.51 1.97
C VAL A 473 16.70 15.56 2.22
N VAL A 474 16.05 16.09 1.19
CA VAL A 474 14.93 17.02 1.37
C VAL A 474 13.73 16.34 2.05
N ASN A 475 13.38 15.11 1.66
CA ASN A 475 12.32 14.37 2.35
C ASN A 475 12.69 14.08 3.81
N LYS A 476 13.93 13.66 4.09
CA LYS A 476 14.44 13.47 5.45
C LYS A 476 14.43 14.77 6.25
N ALA A 477 14.74 15.90 5.61
CA ALA A 477 14.66 17.23 6.24
C ALA A 477 13.22 17.55 6.68
N CYS A 478 12.21 17.17 5.90
CA CYS A 478 10.82 17.31 6.33
C CYS A 478 10.53 16.53 7.61
N PHE A 479 10.95 15.27 7.66
CA PHE A 479 10.69 14.40 8.82
C PHE A 479 11.44 14.84 10.08
N ILE A 480 12.73 15.20 9.94
CA ILE A 480 13.51 15.69 11.09
C ILE A 480 13.03 17.04 11.58
N SER A 481 12.53 17.89 10.67
CA SER A 481 11.89 19.17 11.02
C SER A 481 10.63 18.95 11.88
N GLU A 482 9.86 17.91 11.60
CA GLU A 482 8.70 17.55 12.44
C GLU A 482 9.13 16.98 13.80
N ARG A 483 10.10 16.06 13.81
CA ARG A 483 10.58 15.41 15.03
C ARG A 483 11.11 16.42 16.05
N ASP A 484 11.92 17.37 15.59
CA ASP A 484 12.69 18.27 16.47
C ASP A 484 12.12 19.69 16.50
N ASP A 485 10.98 19.94 15.86
CA ASP A 485 10.36 21.27 15.67
C ASP A 485 11.34 22.32 15.11
N VAL A 486 12.04 21.94 14.04
CA VAL A 486 13.06 22.77 13.41
C VAL A 486 12.45 23.61 12.29
N PRO A 487 12.41 24.94 12.42
CA PRO A 487 11.78 25.83 11.44
C PRO A 487 12.65 26.12 10.20
N PHE A 488 13.93 25.73 10.21
CA PHE A 488 14.87 26.06 9.15
C PHE A 488 15.94 24.98 8.97
N ILE A 489 16.09 24.48 7.76
CA ILE A 489 17.14 23.53 7.40
C ILE A 489 17.86 24.00 6.13
N SER A 490 19.17 24.25 6.25
CA SER A 490 20.02 24.68 5.13
C SER A 490 20.66 23.49 4.41
N PHE A 491 20.78 23.58 3.09
CA PHE A 491 21.43 22.61 2.21
C PHE A 491 22.79 23.09 1.66
N GLY A 492 23.24 24.29 2.05
CA GLY A 492 24.52 24.83 1.67
C GLY A 492 25.66 24.40 2.58
N ASP A 493 26.89 24.59 2.12
CA ASP A 493 28.09 24.28 2.89
C ASP A 493 28.56 25.50 3.68
N ASN A 494 28.72 25.32 5.01
CA ASN A 494 29.60 26.20 5.79
C ASN A 494 30.54 25.36 6.65
N PRO A 495 31.81 25.24 6.29
CA PRO A 495 32.77 24.36 6.94
C PRO A 495 33.28 24.82 8.30
N SER A 496 32.96 26.02 8.82
CA SER A 496 33.85 26.67 9.78
C SER A 496 33.45 26.71 11.26
N TRP A 497 32.26 26.25 11.73
CA TRP A 497 31.86 26.50 13.11
C TRP A 497 31.30 25.30 13.86
N THR A 498 31.27 25.35 15.19
CA THR A 498 30.90 24.28 16.12
C THR A 498 29.57 23.62 15.76
N ARG A 499 29.63 22.32 15.50
CA ARG A 499 28.49 21.53 15.02
C ARG A 499 28.29 20.32 15.91
N TRP A 500 27.07 20.09 16.34
CA TRP A 500 26.69 18.85 17.00
C TRP A 500 26.01 17.95 15.96
N GLU A 501 26.56 16.78 15.77
CA GLU A 501 25.93 15.78 14.90
C GLU A 501 24.55 15.40 15.46
N VAL A 502 23.54 15.40 14.62
CA VAL A 502 22.21 14.87 14.89
C VAL A 502 22.17 13.42 14.39
N ASP A 503 22.68 13.20 13.18
CA ASP A 503 22.87 11.90 12.57
C ASP A 503 23.94 12.01 11.44
N GLU A 504 24.03 10.99 10.58
CA GLU A 504 24.94 11.00 9.41
C GLU A 504 24.59 12.07 8.35
N THR A 505 23.34 12.55 8.35
CA THR A 505 22.83 13.49 7.34
C THR A 505 22.82 14.93 7.83
N PHE A 506 22.43 15.16 9.09
CA PHE A 506 22.15 16.49 9.63
C PHE A 506 23.00 16.84 10.83
N ARG A 507 23.27 18.14 10.96
CA ARG A 507 23.92 18.77 12.12
C ARG A 507 23.08 19.92 12.63
N LYS A 508 23.07 20.05 13.95
CA LYS A 508 22.57 21.26 14.62
C LYS A 508 23.60 22.36 14.48
N THR A 509 23.18 23.53 14.03
CA THR A 509 24.06 24.69 13.94
C THR A 509 23.74 25.67 15.08
N ASP A 510 24.78 26.31 15.61
CA ASP A 510 24.62 27.53 16.38
C ASP A 510 24.59 28.75 15.47
N TYR A 511 24.59 29.94 16.03
CA TYR A 511 24.10 31.21 15.50
C TYR A 511 24.90 31.81 14.31
N ASN A 512 25.94 31.18 13.81
CA ASN A 512 26.84 31.76 12.79
C ASN A 512 26.76 30.99 11.46
N GLN A 513 25.60 31.02 10.83
CA GLN A 513 25.45 30.42 9.50
C GLN A 513 25.25 31.53 8.46
N ASP A 514 26.26 31.75 7.62
CA ASP A 514 26.30 32.87 6.67
C ASP A 514 25.77 32.53 5.27
N TRP A 515 24.96 31.44 5.11
CA TRP A 515 24.61 30.95 3.77
C TRP A 515 23.14 30.52 3.69
N ALA A 516 22.28 31.45 3.30
CA ALA A 516 20.84 31.18 3.06
C ALA A 516 20.51 30.91 1.58
N HIS A 517 21.47 30.41 0.77
CA HIS A 517 21.26 30.26 -0.67
C HIS A 517 20.34 29.08 -1.06
N ALA A 518 20.17 28.10 -0.18
CA ALA A 518 19.18 27.02 -0.35
C ALA A 518 18.74 26.50 1.04
N TYR A 519 17.45 26.58 1.34
CA TYR A 519 16.92 26.16 2.64
C TYR A 519 15.47 25.74 2.57
N LEU A 520 15.06 24.88 3.51
CA LEU A 520 13.69 24.38 3.71
C LEU A 520 13.03 25.08 4.89
N ILE A 521 11.79 25.48 4.69
CA ILE A 521 10.90 26.01 5.72
C ILE A 521 9.62 25.17 5.77
N PRO A 522 9.20 24.70 6.97
CA PRO A 522 7.86 24.16 7.15
C PRO A 522 6.81 25.28 6.97
N ASN A 523 5.81 25.06 6.13
CA ASN A 523 4.81 26.10 5.84
C ASN A 523 3.97 26.47 7.07
N ARG A 524 3.86 25.57 8.06
CA ARG A 524 3.25 25.85 9.36
C ARG A 524 3.90 27.01 10.10
N ASP A 525 5.17 27.29 9.83
CA ASP A 525 5.94 28.35 10.48
C ASP A 525 5.85 29.70 9.73
N LYS A 526 5.14 29.81 8.61
CA LYS A 526 5.01 31.05 7.83
C LYS A 526 4.63 32.23 8.71
N GLN A 527 3.57 32.12 9.52
CA GLN A 527 3.10 33.23 10.35
C GLN A 527 4.15 33.62 11.38
N TRP A 528 4.88 32.64 11.94
CA TRP A 528 5.97 32.91 12.87
C TRP A 528 7.07 33.79 12.23
N TYR A 529 7.42 33.56 10.97
CA TYR A 529 8.35 34.42 10.23
C TYR A 529 7.75 35.79 9.92
N MET A 530 6.50 35.83 9.48
CA MET A 530 5.82 37.08 9.13
C MET A 530 5.72 38.04 10.31
N ASP A 531 5.45 37.52 11.51
CA ASP A 531 5.37 38.33 12.75
C ASP A 531 6.71 38.94 13.16
N ARG A 532 7.82 38.46 12.57
CA ARG A 532 9.19 38.85 12.94
C ARG A 532 9.92 39.64 11.84
N ILE A 533 9.26 39.91 10.74
CA ILE A 533 9.84 40.72 9.67
C ILE A 533 10.18 42.12 10.23
N GLU A 534 9.29 42.69 11.03
CA GLU A 534 9.46 44.02 11.63
C GLU A 534 10.47 44.03 12.78
N ASP A 535 10.74 42.89 13.40
CA ASP A 535 11.69 42.81 14.53
C ASP A 535 13.14 43.05 14.11
N CYS A 536 13.47 42.87 12.82
CA CYS A 536 14.86 42.83 12.33
C CYS A 536 15.02 43.46 10.93
N GLU A 537 14.38 44.60 10.65
CA GLU A 537 14.42 45.30 9.34
C GLU A 537 15.81 45.86 8.93
N TRP A 538 16.85 45.57 9.68
CA TRP A 538 18.13 46.27 9.60
C TRP A 538 19.31 45.38 9.18
N ASP A 539 19.09 44.10 8.84
CA ASP A 539 20.19 43.17 8.57
C ASP A 539 20.12 42.50 7.18
N VAL A 540 21.24 42.01 6.68
CA VAL A 540 21.25 41.17 5.49
C VAL A 540 20.57 39.86 5.77
N ALA A 541 20.05 39.17 4.74
CA ALA A 541 19.20 38.00 4.89
C ALA A 541 19.79 36.91 5.80
N ASP A 542 21.07 36.59 5.63
CA ASP A 542 21.74 35.56 6.44
C ASP A 542 21.83 35.96 7.92
N LEU A 543 22.15 37.20 8.19
CA LEU A 543 22.23 37.74 9.55
C LEU A 543 20.87 37.91 10.17
N TRP A 544 19.83 38.27 9.38
CA TRP A 544 18.46 38.34 9.85
C TRP A 544 17.99 36.95 10.37
N TYR A 545 18.19 35.88 9.62
CA TYR A 545 17.86 34.53 10.09
C TYR A 545 18.64 34.19 11.37
N ASN A 546 19.93 34.49 11.41
CA ASN A 546 20.77 34.25 12.58
C ASN A 546 20.22 34.97 13.82
N HIS A 547 19.87 36.23 13.68
CA HIS A 547 19.33 37.05 14.76
C HIS A 547 17.98 36.54 15.27
N VAL A 548 17.04 36.33 14.35
CA VAL A 548 15.70 35.86 14.68
C VAL A 548 15.75 34.51 15.45
N PHE A 549 16.55 33.57 15.01
CA PHE A 549 16.67 32.27 15.70
C PHE A 549 17.38 32.39 17.04
N TYR A 550 18.36 33.25 17.17
CA TYR A 550 19.05 33.50 18.45
C TYR A 550 18.10 34.05 19.50
N HIS A 551 17.41 35.13 19.21
CA HIS A 551 16.52 35.79 20.18
C HIS A 551 15.34 34.90 20.57
N HIS A 552 14.81 34.10 19.64
CA HIS A 552 13.67 33.24 19.90
C HIS A 552 14.05 31.83 20.30
N LYS A 553 15.36 31.53 20.47
CA LYS A 553 15.90 30.22 20.92
C LYS A 553 15.38 29.03 20.11
N ARG A 554 15.14 29.22 18.82
CA ARG A 554 14.72 28.14 17.94
C ARG A 554 15.91 27.44 17.30
N LEU A 555 15.75 26.14 17.02
CA LEU A 555 16.78 25.29 16.45
C LEU A 555 16.92 25.53 14.94
N ARG A 556 18.13 25.34 14.45
CA ARG A 556 18.44 25.27 13.02
C ARG A 556 19.30 24.08 12.73
N TYR A 557 19.08 23.48 11.59
CA TYR A 557 19.88 22.36 11.12
C TYR A 557 20.52 22.70 9.77
N THR A 558 21.61 22.04 9.48
CA THR A 558 22.25 22.02 8.16
C THR A 558 22.60 20.61 7.78
N THR A 559 22.75 20.33 6.50
CA THR A 559 23.21 19.03 6.02
C THR A 559 24.71 18.86 6.31
N ASN A 560 25.14 17.62 6.54
CA ASN A 560 26.54 17.29 6.81
C ASN A 560 27.44 17.50 5.57
N TYR A 561 26.84 17.43 4.39
CA TYR A 561 27.49 17.62 3.10
C TYR A 561 26.74 18.67 2.30
N PRO A 562 27.45 19.45 1.43
CA PRO A 562 26.79 20.42 0.57
C PRO A 562 26.00 19.69 -0.52
N PHE A 563 24.70 19.90 -0.55
CA PHE A 563 23.82 19.42 -1.61
C PHE A 563 23.49 20.51 -2.64
N SER A 564 23.65 21.78 -2.24
CA SER A 564 23.54 22.94 -3.11
C SER A 564 24.76 23.83 -2.98
N LYS A 565 25.12 24.52 -4.06
CA LYS A 565 26.20 25.53 -4.11
C LYS A 565 25.74 26.73 -4.88
N GLN A 566 26.29 27.88 -4.53
CA GLN A 566 26.33 29.02 -5.45
C GLN A 566 27.36 28.78 -6.56
N ALA A 567 27.13 29.36 -7.72
CA ALA A 567 28.11 29.33 -8.80
C ALA A 567 29.34 30.17 -8.37
N GLU A 568 30.40 29.49 -7.89
CA GLU A 568 31.60 30.15 -7.36
C GLU A 568 32.14 31.19 -8.35
N GLY A 569 32.41 32.40 -7.86
CA GLY A 569 32.89 33.54 -8.65
C GLY A 569 31.83 34.22 -9.51
N LEU A 570 30.58 33.84 -9.37
CA LEU A 570 29.42 34.36 -10.11
C LEU A 570 28.38 35.04 -9.22
N SER A 571 28.65 35.23 -7.91
CA SER A 571 27.72 35.93 -7.03
C SER A 571 27.30 37.27 -7.59
N LEU A 572 26.00 37.54 -7.62
CA LEU A 572 25.46 38.85 -8.05
C LEU A 572 25.89 39.99 -7.11
N LEU A 573 26.26 39.66 -5.88
CA LEU A 573 26.66 40.61 -4.85
C LEU A 573 28.16 40.98 -4.91
N ASP A 574 28.97 40.09 -5.48
CA ASP A 574 30.44 40.30 -5.52
C ASP A 574 30.91 40.75 -6.91
N ASN A 575 31.12 42.04 -7.07
CA ASN A 575 31.63 42.68 -8.29
C ASN A 575 33.14 42.70 -8.34
N THR A 576 33.89 41.90 -7.57
CA THR A 576 35.32 41.82 -7.69
C THR A 576 35.68 40.95 -8.86
N ASN A 577 36.18 41.60 -9.92
CA ASN A 577 36.76 40.96 -11.11
C ASN A 577 37.82 39.92 -10.73
N LYS A 578 37.43 38.65 -10.48
CA LYS A 578 38.35 37.54 -10.51
C LYS A 578 38.19 36.82 -11.84
N SER A 579 39.15 37.04 -12.72
CA SER A 579 39.30 36.35 -13.99
C SER A 579 39.37 34.84 -13.79
N TRP A 580 38.60 34.12 -14.56
CA TRP A 580 38.61 32.67 -14.67
C TRP A 580 40.01 32.15 -15.04
N LYS A 581 40.55 31.23 -14.27
CA LYS A 581 41.57 30.28 -14.72
C LYS A 581 41.06 28.87 -14.49
#